data_cb05d036888587803b6704e718e7f4e8
#
_entry.id   cb05d036888587803b6704e718e7f4e8
#
_cell.length_a   1.000
_cell.length_b   1.000
_cell.length_c   1.000
_cell.angle_alpha   90.00
_cell.angle_beta   90.00
_cell.angle_gamma   90.00
#
_symmetry.space_group_name_H-M   'P 1'
#
loop_
_entity.id
_entity.type
_entity.pdbx_description
1 polymer ?
#
loop_
_entity_poly.entity_id
_entity_poly.type
_entity_poly.pdbx_seq_one_letter_code
_entity_poly.pdbx_strand_id
1 'polypeptide(L)'
;DGHVYNSYLDRMAGGDDKLNYGFTLLWEPNDQLSFKLHHEIMQDKSEQGVYVNRNIVGELACTITQIGFDPNNGCEKDAVDGPDLVESDGSNFSDNEYESTIVTVNYDTENFLYTYIYGYRDMDEQNMQDFDGSAARALRMNYFNDWEQTSHEFRVTSQFSEKFQFIAGVYDWEVDYSQNWDVYDLFYQLSRLGVGEWGLGDTLTGYGRDQYITGLPWGPGLASNNGQTQKTESIAVFFSADWYITDLWTITAGFRWTEEEKDFLGGNKGVGYYPGKEPRPPLYSPVPYQGKWDETTPKIGVRYQPNDDLMVYANYSEGFKSGGFFGRQANFNIYAGYEPEYVKNYELGWKS
;
A
#
# COMPACT_ATOMS: atom_id res chain seq x y z
N ASP A 1 -24.80 -2.31 -7.70
CA ASP A 1 -24.95 -2.83 -9.09
C ASP A 1 -23.67 -2.54 -9.84
N GLY A 2 -23.18 -3.52 -10.64
CA GLY A 2 -21.98 -3.34 -11.45
C GLY A 2 -22.20 -2.35 -12.60
N HIS A 3 -21.11 -1.84 -13.15
CA HIS A 3 -21.11 -0.85 -14.23
C HIS A 3 -20.60 -1.40 -15.58
N VAL A 4 -20.09 -2.65 -15.57
CA VAL A 4 -19.58 -3.34 -16.76
C VAL A 4 -20.32 -4.67 -16.93
N TYR A 5 -20.74 -4.99 -18.13
CA TYR A 5 -21.39 -6.27 -18.41
C TYR A 5 -20.36 -7.37 -18.68
N ASN A 6 -20.43 -8.45 -17.90
CA ASN A 6 -19.63 -9.65 -18.12
C ASN A 6 -20.43 -10.64 -18.98
N SER A 7 -20.04 -10.77 -20.24
CA SER A 7 -20.74 -11.61 -21.21
C SER A 7 -20.53 -13.10 -20.99
N TYR A 8 -19.45 -13.50 -20.32
CA TYR A 8 -19.19 -14.89 -19.98
C TYR A 8 -20.05 -15.36 -18.81
N LEU A 9 -20.16 -14.54 -17.75
CA LEU A 9 -20.95 -14.85 -16.57
C LEU A 9 -22.41 -14.41 -16.66
N ASP A 10 -22.80 -13.74 -17.75
CA ASP A 10 -24.13 -13.17 -17.98
C ASP A 10 -24.63 -12.29 -16.80
N ARG A 11 -23.78 -11.39 -16.34
CA ARG A 11 -24.11 -10.47 -15.23
C ARG A 11 -23.34 -9.16 -15.30
N MET A 12 -23.84 -8.16 -14.56
CA MET A 12 -23.06 -6.96 -14.31
C MET A 12 -21.92 -7.24 -13.35
N ALA A 13 -20.77 -6.64 -13.58
CA ALA A 13 -19.53 -6.74 -12.81
C ALA A 13 -19.01 -5.34 -12.44
N GLY A 14 -18.04 -5.29 -11.53
CA GLY A 14 -17.45 -4.05 -11.04
C GLY A 14 -18.39 -3.26 -10.13
N GLY A 15 -19.21 -3.94 -9.33
CA GLY A 15 -20.12 -3.32 -8.39
C GLY A 15 -19.40 -2.79 -7.14
N ASP A 16 -19.81 -1.60 -6.68
CA ASP A 16 -19.36 -1.03 -5.41
C ASP A 16 -20.26 -1.48 -4.26
N ASP A 17 -19.65 -1.94 -3.16
CA ASP A 17 -20.31 -2.24 -1.89
C ASP A 17 -19.39 -1.77 -0.75
N LYS A 18 -19.58 -0.51 -0.34
CA LYS A 18 -18.75 0.16 0.66
C LYS A 18 -19.60 0.70 1.78
N LEU A 19 -19.20 0.41 2.99
CA LEU A 19 -19.81 0.96 4.19
C LEU A 19 -18.73 1.66 5.01
N ASN A 20 -18.97 2.93 5.33
CA ASN A 20 -18.13 3.71 6.22
C ASN A 20 -19.00 4.30 7.32
N TYR A 21 -18.59 4.11 8.56
CA TYR A 21 -19.24 4.69 9.73
C TYR A 21 -18.22 5.00 10.82
N GLY A 22 -18.51 6.04 11.58
CA GLY A 22 -17.64 6.45 12.67
C GLY A 22 -18.33 7.44 13.60
N PHE A 23 -17.63 7.81 14.62
CA PHE A 23 -18.07 8.83 15.54
C PHE A 23 -16.92 9.71 16.01
N THR A 24 -17.26 10.91 16.46
CA THR A 24 -16.34 11.82 17.12
C THR A 24 -16.94 12.22 18.46
N LEU A 25 -16.15 12.07 19.52
CA LEU A 25 -16.47 12.56 20.84
C LEU A 25 -15.52 13.69 21.21
N LEU A 26 -16.07 14.84 21.60
CA LEU A 26 -15.31 15.95 22.17
C LEU A 26 -15.73 16.12 23.63
N TRP A 27 -14.77 16.19 24.53
CA TRP A 27 -14.97 16.46 25.96
C TRP A 27 -14.05 17.56 26.43
N GLU A 28 -14.63 18.63 26.92
CA GLU A 28 -13.96 19.84 27.43
C GLU A 28 -14.32 20.05 28.88
N PRO A 29 -13.58 19.46 29.83
CA PRO A 29 -13.89 19.57 31.25
C PRO A 29 -13.71 20.99 31.81
N ASN A 30 -12.89 21.79 31.14
CA ASN A 30 -12.69 23.22 31.45
C ASN A 30 -12.10 23.91 30.20
N ASP A 31 -11.90 25.22 30.28
CA ASP A 31 -11.40 26.07 29.18
C ASP A 31 -9.96 25.73 28.73
N GLN A 32 -9.20 25.00 29.52
CA GLN A 32 -7.80 24.68 29.27
C GLN A 32 -7.59 23.27 28.70
N LEU A 33 -8.50 22.35 28.95
CA LEU A 33 -8.29 20.94 28.64
C LEU A 33 -9.38 20.41 27.73
N SER A 34 -8.97 19.82 26.60
CA SER A 34 -9.87 19.15 25.68
C SER A 34 -9.37 17.76 25.31
N PHE A 35 -10.32 16.85 25.16
CA PHE A 35 -10.10 15.48 24.66
C PHE A 35 -11.00 15.26 23.46
N LYS A 36 -10.39 14.86 22.34
CA LYS A 36 -11.12 14.47 21.13
C LYS A 36 -10.78 13.03 20.80
N LEU A 37 -11.80 12.19 20.75
CA LEU A 37 -11.72 10.82 20.23
C LEU A 37 -12.44 10.79 18.90
N HIS A 38 -11.76 10.30 17.87
CA HIS A 38 -12.36 9.95 16.59
C HIS A 38 -12.12 8.47 16.32
N HIS A 39 -13.16 7.77 15.92
CA HIS A 39 -13.10 6.36 15.56
C HIS A 39 -13.96 6.12 14.33
N GLU A 40 -13.41 5.41 13.36
CA GLU A 40 -14.13 5.01 12.15
C GLU A 40 -13.78 3.59 11.71
N ILE A 41 -14.73 2.94 11.07
CA ILE A 41 -14.60 1.65 10.43
C ILE A 41 -15.10 1.78 9.00
N MET A 42 -14.32 1.29 8.05
CA MET A 42 -14.71 1.16 6.66
C MET A 42 -14.64 -0.30 6.23
N GLN A 43 -15.70 -0.77 5.61
CA GLN A 43 -15.78 -2.09 4.99
C GLN A 43 -15.95 -1.90 3.48
N ASP A 44 -15.17 -2.63 2.69
CA ASP A 44 -15.25 -2.66 1.24
C ASP A 44 -15.41 -4.10 0.76
N LYS A 45 -16.63 -4.44 0.35
CA LYS A 45 -17.00 -5.74 -0.24
C LYS A 45 -17.31 -5.62 -1.74
N SER A 46 -16.72 -4.62 -2.37
CA SER A 46 -16.87 -4.39 -3.80
C SER A 46 -16.27 -5.51 -4.64
N GLU A 47 -16.66 -5.59 -5.88
CA GLU A 47 -15.89 -6.33 -6.85
C GLU A 47 -14.63 -5.55 -7.23
N GLN A 48 -13.47 -6.23 -7.29
CA GLN A 48 -12.24 -5.65 -7.81
C GLN A 48 -12.44 -5.14 -9.24
N GLY A 49 -11.64 -4.14 -9.62
CA GLY A 49 -11.65 -3.62 -10.97
C GLY A 49 -11.49 -4.73 -12.02
N VAL A 50 -12.35 -4.74 -13.00
CA VAL A 50 -12.34 -5.76 -14.07
C VAL A 50 -11.31 -5.40 -15.12
N TYR A 51 -10.49 -6.37 -15.51
CA TYR A 51 -9.60 -6.23 -16.66
C TYR A 51 -10.34 -6.52 -17.95
N VAL A 52 -10.02 -5.75 -18.96
CA VAL A 52 -10.53 -5.96 -20.33
C VAL A 52 -9.41 -6.56 -21.17
N ASN A 53 -9.61 -7.75 -21.69
CA ASN A 53 -8.67 -8.36 -22.60
C ASN A 53 -8.64 -7.59 -23.93
N ARG A 54 -7.48 -7.08 -24.31
CA ARG A 54 -7.21 -6.37 -25.56
C ARG A 54 -6.22 -7.11 -26.47
N ASN A 55 -5.91 -8.36 -26.15
CA ASN A 55 -4.98 -9.15 -26.94
C ASN A 55 -5.57 -9.43 -28.32
N ILE A 56 -4.73 -9.35 -29.33
CA ILE A 56 -5.10 -9.67 -30.72
C ILE A 56 -4.63 -11.06 -31.09
N VAL A 57 -5.25 -11.62 -32.11
CA VAL A 57 -4.88 -12.93 -32.68
C VAL A 57 -3.39 -12.97 -33.01
N GLY A 58 -2.71 -14.01 -32.54
CA GLY A 58 -1.28 -14.21 -32.77
C GLY A 58 -0.36 -13.71 -31.66
N GLU A 59 -0.89 -13.02 -30.65
CA GLU A 59 -0.11 -12.70 -29.45
C GLU A 59 0.06 -13.93 -28.53
N LEU A 60 1.14 -13.94 -27.75
CA LEU A 60 1.48 -15.07 -26.87
C LEU A 60 0.39 -15.36 -25.83
N ALA A 61 -0.14 -14.32 -25.21
CA ALA A 61 -1.22 -14.46 -24.22
C ALA A 61 -2.45 -15.12 -24.84
N CYS A 62 -2.79 -14.73 -26.03
CA CYS A 62 -3.83 -15.28 -26.84
C CYS A 62 -3.61 -16.76 -27.14
N THR A 63 -2.43 -17.12 -27.58
CA THR A 63 -2.08 -18.53 -27.88
C THR A 63 -2.15 -19.39 -26.60
N ILE A 64 -1.74 -18.87 -25.46
CA ILE A 64 -1.82 -19.58 -24.16
C ILE A 64 -3.27 -19.86 -23.79
N THR A 65 -4.17 -18.93 -23.97
CA THR A 65 -5.60 -19.11 -23.67
C THR A 65 -6.26 -20.12 -24.62
N GLN A 66 -5.97 -20.08 -25.91
CA GLN A 66 -6.48 -21.04 -26.89
C GLN A 66 -6.08 -22.48 -26.59
N ILE A 67 -4.81 -22.72 -26.35
CA ILE A 67 -4.29 -24.08 -26.17
C ILE A 67 -4.68 -24.62 -24.80
N GLY A 68 -4.81 -23.75 -23.82
CA GLY A 68 -4.99 -24.14 -22.42
C GLY A 68 -6.41 -24.51 -22.04
N PHE A 69 -7.45 -23.84 -22.55
CA PHE A 69 -8.77 -23.85 -21.92
C PHE A 69 -9.95 -24.14 -22.82
N ASP A 70 -10.05 -23.48 -23.93
CA ASP A 70 -11.14 -23.67 -24.85
C ASP A 70 -10.67 -23.41 -26.27
N PRO A 71 -10.48 -24.48 -27.07
CA PRO A 71 -10.15 -24.32 -28.47
C PRO A 71 -11.20 -23.54 -29.26
N ASN A 72 -12.40 -23.37 -28.71
CA ASN A 72 -13.48 -22.62 -29.35
C ASN A 72 -13.65 -21.19 -28.82
N ASN A 73 -13.01 -20.85 -27.72
CA ASN A 73 -13.11 -19.54 -27.06
C ASN A 73 -11.77 -18.81 -26.98
N GLY A 74 -10.86 -19.18 -27.84
CA GLY A 74 -9.59 -18.48 -27.92
C GLY A 74 -9.72 -17.17 -28.65
N CYS A 75 -8.62 -16.53 -28.80
CA CYS A 75 -8.38 -15.25 -29.45
C CYS A 75 -9.01 -14.97 -30.81
N GLU A 76 -9.88 -15.82 -31.31
CA GLU A 76 -10.71 -15.51 -32.49
C GLU A 76 -11.84 -14.54 -32.14
N LYS A 77 -12.20 -14.46 -30.87
CA LYS A 77 -13.03 -13.36 -30.36
C LYS A 77 -12.09 -12.33 -29.75
N ASP A 78 -11.55 -11.55 -30.61
CA ASP A 78 -10.74 -10.40 -30.30
C ASP A 78 -11.21 -9.61 -29.10
N ALA A 79 -10.29 -8.82 -28.58
CA ALA A 79 -10.57 -7.75 -27.68
C ALA A 79 -12.01 -7.30 -27.70
N VAL A 80 -12.67 -7.48 -26.59
CA VAL A 80 -14.06 -7.10 -26.41
C VAL A 80 -14.28 -5.69 -26.96
N ASP A 81 -15.16 -5.54 -27.89
CA ASP A 81 -15.51 -4.24 -28.48
C ASP A 81 -16.25 -3.38 -27.45
N GLY A 82 -15.58 -2.37 -26.94
CA GLY A 82 -16.15 -1.37 -26.05
C GLY A 82 -15.59 -1.38 -24.64
N PRO A 83 -15.65 -0.24 -23.92
CA PRO A 83 -15.14 -0.11 -22.57
C PRO A 83 -16.04 -0.78 -21.51
N ASP A 84 -17.28 -1.10 -21.86
CA ASP A 84 -18.32 -1.53 -20.93
C ASP A 84 -18.62 -3.04 -20.99
N LEU A 85 -17.77 -3.80 -21.65
CA LEU A 85 -17.91 -5.23 -21.84
C LEU A 85 -16.64 -5.98 -21.41
N VAL A 86 -16.78 -7.04 -20.64
CA VAL A 86 -15.68 -7.92 -20.21
C VAL A 86 -16.08 -9.39 -20.36
N GLU A 87 -15.11 -10.29 -20.39
CA GLU A 87 -15.32 -11.73 -20.49
C GLU A 87 -14.53 -12.48 -19.39
N SER A 88 -14.52 -11.97 -18.17
CA SER A 88 -13.83 -12.59 -17.05
C SER A 88 -14.51 -13.89 -16.60
N ASP A 89 -13.75 -14.97 -16.44
CA ASP A 89 -14.24 -16.24 -15.89
C ASP A 89 -14.27 -16.24 -14.36
N GLY A 90 -13.61 -15.29 -13.74
CA GLY A 90 -13.35 -15.21 -12.31
C GLY A 90 -14.33 -14.36 -11.53
N SER A 91 -14.47 -14.72 -10.25
CA SER A 91 -15.09 -13.85 -9.28
C SER A 91 -14.05 -12.85 -8.80
N ASN A 92 -14.16 -11.61 -9.27
CA ASN A 92 -13.41 -10.50 -8.68
C ASN A 92 -14.12 -10.09 -7.39
N PHE A 93 -13.42 -10.04 -6.27
CA PHE A 93 -14.00 -9.59 -5.03
C PHE A 93 -12.99 -8.84 -4.15
N SER A 94 -13.49 -7.97 -3.31
CA SER A 94 -12.82 -7.41 -2.14
C SER A 94 -13.54 -7.87 -0.88
N ASP A 95 -12.79 -8.15 0.16
CA ASP A 95 -13.28 -8.26 1.53
C ASP A 95 -12.25 -7.56 2.41
N ASN A 96 -12.44 -6.25 2.55
CA ASN A 96 -11.47 -5.38 3.20
C ASN A 96 -12.12 -4.67 4.37
N GLU A 97 -11.43 -4.64 5.50
CA GLU A 97 -11.82 -3.87 6.68
C GLU A 97 -10.69 -2.94 7.10
N TYR A 98 -11.04 -1.71 7.39
CA TYR A 98 -10.12 -0.67 7.86
C TYR A 98 -10.69 -0.08 9.14
N GLU A 99 -9.90 -0.05 10.19
CA GLU A 99 -10.22 0.59 11.46
C GLU A 99 -9.25 1.73 11.75
N SER A 100 -9.75 2.86 12.23
CA SER A 100 -8.92 3.99 12.64
C SER A 100 -9.41 4.59 13.93
N THR A 101 -8.50 4.78 14.87
CA THR A 101 -8.75 5.47 16.14
C THR A 101 -7.74 6.58 16.34
N ILE A 102 -8.22 7.81 16.54
CA ILE A 102 -7.37 8.97 16.83
C ILE A 102 -7.83 9.60 18.14
N VAL A 103 -6.90 9.74 19.08
CA VAL A 103 -7.13 10.50 20.33
C VAL A 103 -6.26 11.74 20.30
N THR A 104 -6.85 12.91 20.48
CA THR A 104 -6.13 14.18 20.62
C THR A 104 -6.43 14.76 21.99
N VAL A 105 -5.39 15.10 22.73
CA VAL A 105 -5.48 15.80 24.01
C VAL A 105 -4.77 17.14 23.87
N ASN A 106 -5.49 18.23 24.16
CA ASN A 106 -4.91 19.57 24.22
C ASN A 106 -4.97 20.09 25.65
N TYR A 107 -3.87 20.67 26.07
CA TYR A 107 -3.81 21.44 27.31
C TYR A 107 -3.29 22.85 27.00
N ASP A 108 -4.17 23.81 27.09
CA ASP A 108 -3.93 25.20 26.77
C ASP A 108 -3.61 26.01 28.03
N THR A 109 -2.47 26.68 28.00
CA THR A 109 -2.03 27.59 29.06
C THR A 109 -1.84 28.98 28.47
N GLU A 110 -1.67 29.99 29.33
CA GLU A 110 -1.41 31.37 28.87
C GLU A 110 -0.24 31.48 27.85
N ASN A 111 0.78 30.62 27.99
CA ASN A 111 2.02 30.74 27.21
C ASN A 111 2.25 29.60 26.21
N PHE A 112 1.59 28.45 26.40
CA PHE A 112 1.85 27.25 25.61
C PHE A 112 0.61 26.42 25.39
N LEU A 113 0.46 25.91 24.18
CA LEU A 113 -0.44 24.82 23.86
C LEU A 113 0.34 23.50 23.81
N TYR A 114 0.00 22.57 24.67
CA TYR A 114 0.50 21.20 24.66
C TYR A 114 -0.51 20.31 23.93
N THR A 115 -0.05 19.57 22.94
CA THR A 115 -0.89 18.64 22.20
C THR A 115 -0.27 17.26 22.24
N TYR A 116 -1.05 16.27 22.62
CA TYR A 116 -0.73 14.86 22.45
C TYR A 116 -1.71 14.22 21.48
N ILE A 117 -1.17 13.45 20.52
CA ILE A 117 -1.96 12.72 19.53
C ILE A 117 -1.55 11.26 19.60
N TYR A 118 -2.51 10.39 19.80
CA TYR A 118 -2.40 8.96 19.61
C TYR A 118 -3.15 8.57 18.34
N GLY A 119 -2.54 7.77 17.50
CA GLY A 119 -3.15 7.19 16.31
C GLY A 119 -2.99 5.67 16.29
N TYR A 120 -4.07 4.98 16.02
CA TYR A 120 -4.09 3.56 15.74
C TYR A 120 -4.80 3.34 14.41
N ARG A 121 -4.25 2.45 13.57
CA ARG A 121 -4.88 1.98 12.34
C ARG A 121 -4.63 0.49 12.18
N ASP A 122 -5.69 -0.18 11.78
CA ASP A 122 -5.68 -1.59 11.42
C ASP A 122 -6.32 -1.77 10.04
N MET A 123 -5.78 -2.69 9.25
CA MET A 123 -6.28 -2.98 7.93
C MET A 123 -6.11 -4.47 7.65
N ASP A 124 -7.21 -5.13 7.36
CA ASP A 124 -7.27 -6.49 6.85
C ASP A 124 -7.85 -6.45 5.44
N GLU A 125 -7.09 -6.93 4.47
CA GLU A 125 -7.51 -6.94 3.07
C GLU A 125 -7.40 -8.34 2.47
N GLN A 126 -8.48 -8.78 1.88
CA GLN A 126 -8.49 -9.92 0.98
C GLN A 126 -9.12 -9.53 -0.36
N ASN A 127 -8.34 -9.61 -1.41
CA ASN A 127 -8.76 -9.25 -2.75
C ASN A 127 -8.46 -10.36 -3.74
N MET A 128 -9.43 -10.77 -4.53
CA MET A 128 -9.22 -11.68 -5.65
C MET A 128 -9.52 -10.99 -6.97
N GLN A 129 -8.65 -11.21 -7.94
CA GLN A 129 -8.76 -10.60 -9.24
C GLN A 129 -8.39 -11.58 -10.36
N ASP A 130 -9.23 -11.62 -11.38
CA ASP A 130 -8.92 -12.20 -12.66
C ASP A 130 -8.01 -11.25 -13.44
N PHE A 131 -6.75 -11.65 -13.61
CA PHE A 131 -5.71 -10.83 -14.22
C PHE A 131 -5.62 -10.97 -15.74
N ASP A 132 -6.15 -12.04 -16.29
CA ASP A 132 -6.11 -12.22 -17.75
C ASP A 132 -7.29 -11.57 -18.47
N GLY A 133 -8.37 -11.27 -17.74
CA GLY A 133 -9.55 -10.56 -18.27
C GLY A 133 -10.27 -11.31 -19.39
N SER A 134 -10.17 -12.64 -19.39
CA SER A 134 -10.76 -13.50 -20.42
C SER A 134 -11.64 -14.58 -19.82
N ALA A 135 -12.41 -15.28 -20.64
CA ALA A 135 -13.20 -16.44 -20.26
C ALA A 135 -12.33 -17.69 -19.93
N ALA A 136 -11.03 -17.59 -20.10
CA ALA A 136 -10.11 -18.68 -19.84
C ALA A 136 -9.49 -18.58 -18.47
N ARG A 137 -9.40 -19.69 -17.74
CA ARG A 137 -8.68 -19.79 -16.48
C ARG A 137 -7.17 -19.74 -16.69
N ALA A 138 -6.62 -18.54 -16.97
CA ALA A 138 -5.20 -18.40 -17.26
C ALA A 138 -4.41 -17.80 -16.09
N LEU A 139 -4.90 -16.75 -15.46
CA LEU A 139 -4.18 -16.08 -14.38
C LEU A 139 -5.14 -15.40 -13.40
N ARG A 140 -5.19 -15.89 -12.18
CA ARG A 140 -5.88 -15.24 -11.07
C ARG A 140 -4.91 -14.95 -9.94
N MET A 141 -5.11 -13.86 -9.26
CA MET A 141 -4.31 -13.46 -8.11
C MET A 141 -5.21 -13.17 -6.93
N ASN A 142 -4.81 -13.69 -5.77
CA ASN A 142 -5.43 -13.38 -4.50
C ASN A 142 -4.39 -12.66 -3.62
N TYR A 143 -4.78 -11.54 -3.04
CA TYR A 143 -3.94 -10.72 -2.17
C TYR A 143 -4.51 -10.77 -0.77
N PHE A 144 -3.60 -10.91 0.20
CA PHE A 144 -3.87 -10.80 1.62
C PHE A 144 -2.89 -9.81 2.20
N ASN A 145 -3.39 -8.72 2.71
CA ASN A 145 -2.59 -7.69 3.35
C ASN A 145 -3.11 -7.45 4.76
N ASP A 146 -2.21 -7.50 5.71
CA ASP A 146 -2.46 -7.11 7.08
C ASP A 146 -1.58 -5.89 7.39
N TRP A 147 -2.14 -4.90 8.04
CA TRP A 147 -1.43 -3.69 8.41
C TRP A 147 -1.91 -3.22 9.78
N GLU A 148 -1.02 -3.19 10.75
CA GLU A 148 -1.27 -2.59 12.04
C GLU A 148 -0.29 -1.45 12.28
N GLN A 149 -0.79 -0.26 12.61
CA GLN A 149 0.03 0.92 12.85
C GLN A 149 -0.37 1.60 14.15
N THR A 150 0.62 1.95 14.96
CA THR A 150 0.47 2.79 16.14
C THR A 150 1.36 4.02 16.03
N SER A 151 0.90 5.17 16.46
CA SER A 151 1.69 6.41 16.47
C SER A 151 1.43 7.26 17.69
N HIS A 152 2.45 7.99 18.13
CA HIS A 152 2.41 8.94 19.22
C HIS A 152 3.08 10.24 18.80
N GLU A 153 2.41 11.35 18.99
CA GLU A 153 3.00 12.66 18.81
C GLU A 153 2.79 13.49 20.07
N PHE A 154 3.84 14.09 20.57
CA PHE A 154 3.75 15.14 21.58
C PHE A 154 4.40 16.40 21.06
N ARG A 155 3.68 17.51 21.09
CA ARG A 155 4.16 18.80 20.63
C ARG A 155 3.79 19.94 21.57
N VAL A 156 4.65 20.95 21.58
CA VAL A 156 4.46 22.20 22.29
C VAL A 156 4.47 23.34 21.28
N THR A 157 3.41 24.14 21.30
CA THR A 157 3.31 25.37 20.50
C THR A 157 3.37 26.57 21.44
N SER A 158 4.24 27.55 21.14
CA SER A 158 4.37 28.75 21.95
C SER A 158 3.28 29.76 21.65
N GLN A 159 2.81 30.48 22.68
CA GLN A 159 1.82 31.54 22.59
C GLN A 159 2.25 32.82 23.33
N PHE A 160 3.41 32.81 23.95
CA PHE A 160 3.88 33.87 24.86
C PHE A 160 4.38 35.16 24.15
N SER A 161 4.56 35.14 22.83
CA SER A 161 5.13 36.25 22.10
C SER A 161 4.52 36.41 20.71
N GLU A 162 4.15 37.65 20.39
CA GLU A 162 3.75 37.99 19.02
C GLU A 162 4.94 38.06 18.04
N LYS A 163 6.17 38.23 18.58
CA LYS A 163 7.39 38.38 17.75
C LYS A 163 8.14 37.08 17.52
N PHE A 164 7.90 36.09 18.32
CA PHE A 164 8.58 34.82 18.20
C PHE A 164 7.64 33.68 18.59
N GLN A 165 7.34 32.82 17.62
CA GLN A 165 6.50 31.65 17.80
C GLN A 165 7.28 30.42 17.41
N PHE A 166 7.07 29.33 18.12
CA PHE A 166 7.69 28.06 17.77
C PHE A 166 6.74 26.89 18.02
N ILE A 167 7.05 25.80 17.34
CA ILE A 167 6.53 24.46 17.59
C ILE A 167 7.72 23.52 17.73
N ALA A 168 7.68 22.69 18.77
CA ALA A 168 8.64 21.63 19.01
C ALA A 168 7.91 20.35 19.38
N GLY A 169 8.43 19.21 18.99
CA GLY A 169 7.78 17.96 19.32
C GLY A 169 8.64 16.72 19.05
N VAL A 170 8.08 15.62 19.51
CA VAL A 170 8.57 14.26 19.25
C VAL A 170 7.47 13.46 18.60
N TYR A 171 7.85 12.58 17.70
CA TYR A 171 6.96 11.69 17.00
C TYR A 171 7.56 10.30 17.00
N ASP A 172 6.74 9.32 17.31
CA ASP A 172 7.08 7.92 17.31
C ASP A 172 5.99 7.15 16.56
N TRP A 173 6.35 6.22 15.69
CA TRP A 173 5.40 5.34 15.06
C TRP A 173 6.00 3.98 14.77
N GLU A 174 5.15 2.99 14.83
CA GLU A 174 5.45 1.61 14.50
C GLU A 174 4.40 1.09 13.54
N VAL A 175 4.83 0.29 12.57
CA VAL A 175 3.93 -0.44 11.69
C VAL A 175 4.42 -1.87 11.50
N ASP A 176 3.51 -2.81 11.70
CA ASP A 176 3.64 -4.20 11.27
C ASP A 176 2.83 -4.40 9.98
N TYR A 177 3.50 -4.90 8.96
CA TYR A 177 2.91 -5.11 7.65
C TYR A 177 3.19 -6.52 7.16
N SER A 178 2.15 -7.20 6.70
CA SER A 178 2.21 -8.48 6.03
C SER A 178 1.52 -8.41 4.69
N GLN A 179 2.18 -8.85 3.65
CA GLN A 179 1.59 -8.98 2.33
C GLN A 179 1.83 -10.37 1.79
N ASN A 180 0.77 -11.01 1.34
CA ASN A 180 0.83 -12.28 0.68
C ASN A 180 0.04 -12.22 -0.63
N TRP A 181 0.51 -12.91 -1.64
CA TRP A 181 -0.23 -13.07 -2.88
C TRP A 181 -0.09 -14.49 -3.39
N ASP A 182 -1.21 -15.03 -3.76
CA ASP A 182 -1.36 -16.32 -4.37
C ASP A 182 -1.61 -16.15 -5.86
N VAL A 183 -0.82 -16.81 -6.67
CA VAL A 183 -1.00 -16.86 -8.11
C VAL A 183 -1.60 -18.19 -8.48
N TYR A 184 -2.73 -18.18 -9.15
CA TYR A 184 -3.45 -19.38 -9.57
C TYR A 184 -3.38 -19.54 -11.08
N ASP A 185 -3.43 -20.81 -11.52
CA ASP A 185 -3.68 -21.25 -12.89
C ASP A 185 -2.54 -21.05 -13.90
N LEU A 186 -1.69 -20.02 -13.76
CA LEU A 186 -0.63 -19.70 -14.73
C LEU A 186 0.27 -20.90 -15.09
N PHE A 187 0.78 -21.61 -14.10
CA PHE A 187 1.68 -22.74 -14.34
C PHE A 187 0.98 -24.01 -14.82
N TYR A 188 -0.29 -24.16 -14.48
CA TYR A 188 -1.10 -25.22 -15.05
C TYR A 188 -1.16 -25.11 -16.57
N GLN A 189 -1.35 -23.90 -17.08
CA GLN A 189 -1.39 -23.65 -18.50
C GLN A 189 -0.04 -23.89 -19.18
N LEU A 190 1.02 -23.38 -18.57
CA LEU A 190 2.38 -23.60 -19.08
C LEU A 190 2.73 -25.09 -19.09
N SER A 191 2.29 -25.87 -18.10
CA SER A 191 2.51 -27.33 -18.06
C SER A 191 1.77 -28.06 -19.18
N ARG A 192 0.56 -27.64 -19.53
CA ARG A 192 -0.21 -28.18 -20.66
C ARG A 192 0.42 -27.92 -22.02
N LEU A 193 1.13 -26.79 -22.14
CA LEU A 193 1.90 -26.43 -23.34
C LEU A 193 3.21 -27.22 -23.48
N GLY A 194 3.53 -28.12 -22.57
CA GLY A 194 4.80 -28.84 -22.57
C GLY A 194 5.99 -28.01 -22.11
N VAL A 195 5.77 -26.77 -21.64
CA VAL A 195 6.86 -25.93 -21.12
C VAL A 195 7.49 -26.54 -19.87
N GLY A 196 6.72 -27.36 -19.14
CA GLY A 196 7.23 -28.17 -18.03
C GLY A 196 8.22 -29.25 -18.45
N GLU A 197 8.14 -29.75 -19.68
CA GLU A 197 9.11 -30.73 -20.21
C GLU A 197 10.51 -30.12 -20.47
N TRP A 198 10.62 -28.79 -20.51
CA TRP A 198 11.89 -28.08 -20.60
C TRP A 198 12.54 -27.83 -19.23
N GLY A 199 12.04 -28.49 -18.18
CA GLY A 199 12.57 -28.36 -16.81
C GLY A 199 12.14 -27.11 -16.05
N LEU A 200 11.39 -26.21 -16.67
CA LEU A 200 10.91 -25.00 -16.03
C LEU A 200 9.73 -25.27 -15.08
N GLY A 201 8.85 -26.22 -15.43
CA GLY A 201 7.70 -26.59 -14.61
C GLY A 201 8.12 -27.17 -13.26
N ASP A 202 9.07 -28.12 -13.26
CA ASP A 202 9.56 -28.76 -12.04
C ASP A 202 10.46 -27.83 -11.20
N THR A 203 11.21 -26.94 -11.86
CA THR A 203 12.13 -26.00 -11.19
C THR A 203 11.41 -24.77 -10.64
N LEU A 204 10.41 -24.25 -11.32
CA LEU A 204 9.67 -23.08 -10.89
C LEU A 204 8.56 -23.41 -9.88
N THR A 205 7.98 -24.59 -9.94
CA THR A 205 6.83 -24.96 -9.12
C THR A 205 7.14 -26.04 -8.09
N GLY A 206 8.23 -26.81 -8.24
CA GLY A 206 8.52 -27.97 -7.42
C GLY A 206 7.44 -29.07 -7.52
N TYR A 207 6.59 -29.00 -8.54
CA TYR A 207 5.52 -29.97 -8.80
C TYR A 207 5.82 -30.75 -10.07
N GLY A 208 5.83 -32.05 -9.94
CA GLY A 208 5.82 -32.91 -11.12
C GLY A 208 4.47 -32.81 -11.87
N ARG A 209 4.55 -32.96 -13.17
CA ARG A 209 3.43 -32.95 -14.14
C ARG A 209 2.17 -33.72 -13.63
N ASP A 210 2.39 -34.85 -12.97
CA ASP A 210 1.32 -35.76 -12.52
C ASP A 210 0.50 -35.20 -11.37
N GLN A 211 0.99 -34.25 -10.62
CA GLN A 211 0.28 -33.66 -9.49
C GLN A 211 -0.69 -32.54 -9.91
N TYR A 212 -0.45 -31.93 -11.05
CA TYR A 212 -1.36 -30.95 -11.65
C TYR A 212 -2.52 -31.60 -12.41
N ILE A 213 -2.27 -32.79 -12.98
CA ILE A 213 -3.20 -33.44 -13.94
C ILE A 213 -4.13 -34.42 -13.25
N THR A 214 -3.74 -35.04 -12.15
CA THR A 214 -4.39 -36.28 -11.67
C THR A 214 -5.18 -36.18 -10.39
N GLY A 215 -5.73 -35.09 -10.02
CA GLY A 215 -6.57 -35.31 -8.88
C GLY A 215 -7.04 -34.15 -8.03
N LEU A 216 -7.20 -33.03 -8.62
CA LEU A 216 -7.82 -31.91 -7.90
C LEU A 216 -9.27 -31.76 -8.34
N PRO A 217 -10.24 -31.97 -7.43
CA PRO A 217 -11.67 -31.78 -7.72
C PRO A 217 -12.02 -30.31 -8.05
N TRP A 218 -11.04 -29.38 -7.95
CA TRP A 218 -11.23 -27.93 -8.10
C TRP A 218 -10.57 -27.35 -9.36
N GLY A 219 -10.00 -28.17 -10.21
CA GLY A 219 -9.31 -27.69 -11.41
C GLY A 219 -7.92 -27.14 -11.14
N PRO A 220 -7.39 -26.30 -12.03
CA PRO A 220 -6.06 -25.72 -11.92
C PRO A 220 -5.87 -25.00 -10.59
N GLY A 221 -4.80 -25.33 -9.90
CA GLY A 221 -4.59 -24.92 -8.53
C GLY A 221 -3.59 -23.79 -8.37
N LEU A 222 -3.28 -23.50 -7.13
CA LEU A 222 -2.29 -22.51 -6.71
C LEU A 222 -0.95 -22.79 -7.38
N ALA A 223 -0.45 -21.81 -8.12
CA ALA A 223 0.81 -21.90 -8.83
C ALA A 223 1.98 -21.37 -7.99
N SER A 224 1.75 -20.34 -7.22
CA SER A 224 2.79 -19.69 -6.40
C SER A 224 2.15 -18.99 -5.22
N ASN A 225 2.78 -19.08 -4.07
CA ASN A 225 2.48 -18.28 -2.88
C ASN A 225 3.73 -17.48 -2.53
N ASN A 226 3.63 -16.19 -2.61
CA ASN A 226 4.71 -15.28 -2.25
C ASN A 226 4.24 -14.39 -1.11
N GLY A 227 5.17 -13.95 -0.30
CA GLY A 227 4.83 -13.07 0.79
C GLY A 227 6.02 -12.35 1.38
N GLN A 228 5.69 -11.32 2.11
CA GLN A 228 6.63 -10.52 2.86
C GLN A 228 6.01 -10.07 4.16
N THR A 229 6.85 -9.85 5.16
CA THR A 229 6.48 -9.10 6.35
C THR A 229 7.52 -8.02 6.56
N GLN A 230 7.10 -6.90 7.08
CA GLN A 230 8.01 -5.82 7.45
C GLN A 230 7.49 -5.15 8.71
N LYS A 231 8.37 -5.07 9.70
CA LYS A 231 8.19 -4.16 10.83
C LYS A 231 8.99 -2.91 10.56
N THR A 232 8.37 -1.75 10.75
CA THR A 232 9.06 -0.45 10.65
C THR A 232 8.83 0.31 11.93
N GLU A 233 9.91 0.81 12.52
CA GLU A 233 9.91 1.68 13.70
C GLU A 233 10.54 3.01 13.30
N SER A 234 9.93 4.12 13.71
CA SER A 234 10.44 5.45 13.39
C SER A 234 10.27 6.39 14.58
N ILE A 235 11.33 7.08 14.92
CA ILE A 235 11.32 8.16 15.90
C ILE A 235 11.80 9.45 15.27
N ALA A 236 11.17 10.57 15.61
CA ALA A 236 11.61 11.87 15.15
C ALA A 236 11.50 12.95 16.23
N VAL A 237 12.41 13.91 16.14
CA VAL A 237 12.37 15.16 16.90
C VAL A 237 12.30 16.31 15.90
N PHE A 238 11.42 17.26 16.13
CA PHE A 238 11.28 18.40 15.25
C PHE A 238 11.17 19.71 16.01
N PHE A 239 11.63 20.75 15.35
CA PHE A 239 11.52 22.14 15.80
C PHE A 239 11.29 23.04 14.60
N SER A 240 10.44 24.06 14.79
CA SER A 240 10.23 25.12 13.81
C SER A 240 9.87 26.41 14.53
N ALA A 241 10.50 27.52 14.16
CA ALA A 241 10.20 28.83 14.72
C ALA A 241 9.99 29.86 13.63
N ASP A 242 9.06 30.77 13.89
CA ASP A 242 8.82 31.99 13.14
C ASP A 242 9.27 33.20 13.97
N TRP A 243 10.15 34.01 13.39
CA TRP A 243 10.61 35.24 13.98
C TRP A 243 10.10 36.44 13.17
N TYR A 244 9.18 37.16 13.73
CA TYR A 244 8.66 38.42 13.18
C TYR A 244 9.61 39.59 13.53
N ILE A 245 10.64 39.76 12.68
CA ILE A 245 11.71 40.76 12.91
C ILE A 245 11.11 42.16 12.92
N THR A 246 10.20 42.41 11.99
CA THR A 246 9.37 43.63 11.88
C THR A 246 7.97 43.21 11.43
N ASP A 247 7.04 44.15 11.39
CA ASP A 247 5.70 43.93 10.85
C ASP A 247 5.70 43.50 9.38
N LEU A 248 6.82 43.72 8.66
CA LEU A 248 6.97 43.40 7.24
C LEU A 248 7.78 42.12 6.98
N TRP A 249 8.64 41.72 7.89
CA TRP A 249 9.60 40.66 7.69
C TRP A 249 9.45 39.53 8.70
N THR A 250 9.28 38.30 8.19
CA THR A 250 9.31 37.10 8.99
C THR A 250 10.41 36.16 8.49
N ILE A 251 11.18 35.60 9.41
CA ILE A 251 12.10 34.48 9.14
C ILE A 251 11.53 33.23 9.79
N THR A 252 11.47 32.17 9.02
CA THR A 252 11.15 30.82 9.50
C THR A 252 12.43 29.99 9.50
N ALA A 253 12.70 29.26 10.58
CA ALA A 253 13.76 28.27 10.62
C ALA A 253 13.29 27.01 11.37
N GLY A 254 13.74 25.85 10.92
CA GLY A 254 13.38 24.62 11.57
C GLY A 254 14.20 23.43 11.09
N PHE A 255 14.06 22.32 11.79
CA PHE A 255 14.64 21.05 11.43
C PHE A 255 13.75 19.90 11.90
N ARG A 256 13.93 18.75 11.28
CA ARG A 256 13.46 17.46 11.76
C ARG A 256 14.61 16.47 11.66
N TRP A 257 14.93 15.83 12.78
CA TRP A 257 15.74 14.63 12.79
C TRP A 257 14.80 13.42 12.86
N THR A 258 15.05 12.44 12.02
CA THR A 258 14.27 11.20 11.97
C THR A 258 15.23 10.03 11.92
N GLU A 259 14.97 9.00 12.70
CA GLU A 259 15.59 7.69 12.61
C GLU A 259 14.50 6.67 12.26
N GLU A 260 14.79 5.79 11.32
CA GLU A 260 13.86 4.75 10.88
C GLU A 260 14.59 3.42 10.75
N GLU A 261 14.05 2.37 11.38
CA GLU A 261 14.55 1.00 11.32
C GLU A 261 13.51 0.09 10.67
N LYS A 262 13.97 -0.82 9.82
CA LYS A 262 13.11 -1.80 9.14
C LYS A 262 13.66 -3.20 9.29
N ASP A 263 12.81 -4.08 9.80
CA ASP A 263 12.98 -5.52 9.81
C ASP A 263 12.12 -6.12 8.70
N PHE A 264 12.74 -6.72 7.71
CA PHE A 264 12.06 -7.26 6.55
C PHE A 264 12.31 -8.76 6.42
N LEU A 265 11.26 -9.51 6.15
CA LEU A 265 11.33 -10.92 5.83
C LEU A 265 10.59 -11.16 4.52
N GLY A 266 11.33 -11.49 3.47
CA GLY A 266 10.75 -11.78 2.15
C GLY A 266 11.04 -13.21 1.72
N GLY A 267 10.09 -13.81 0.99
CA GLY A 267 10.30 -15.15 0.48
C GLY A 267 9.02 -15.76 -0.09
N ASN A 268 9.23 -16.89 -0.74
CA ASN A 268 8.14 -17.76 -1.14
C ASN A 268 7.72 -18.58 0.08
N LYS A 269 6.49 -18.42 0.54
CA LYS A 269 5.97 -19.13 1.73
C LYS A 269 5.60 -20.58 1.47
N GLY A 270 5.78 -21.05 0.27
CA GLY A 270 5.47 -22.41 -0.16
C GLY A 270 4.48 -22.43 -1.32
N VAL A 271 4.41 -23.56 -1.96
CA VAL A 271 3.48 -23.77 -3.06
C VAL A 271 2.31 -24.58 -2.54
N GLY A 272 1.12 -23.96 -2.60
CA GLY A 272 -0.14 -24.68 -2.51
C GLY A 272 -0.58 -25.12 -1.13
N TYR A 273 -1.46 -24.31 -0.54
CA TYR A 273 -2.39 -24.83 0.43
C TYR A 273 -3.56 -25.50 -0.33
N TYR A 274 -3.61 -26.82 -0.29
CA TYR A 274 -4.80 -27.54 -0.72
C TYR A 274 -5.58 -27.96 0.51
N PRO A 275 -6.90 -27.74 0.57
CA PRO A 275 -7.70 -28.23 1.66
C PRO A 275 -7.47 -29.74 1.88
N GLY A 276 -7.00 -30.10 3.06
CA GLY A 276 -6.77 -31.51 3.45
C GLY A 276 -5.39 -32.07 3.12
N LYS A 277 -4.42 -31.24 2.67
CA LYS A 277 -3.01 -31.63 2.53
C LYS A 277 -2.09 -30.74 3.35
N GLU A 278 -1.03 -31.32 3.89
CA GLU A 278 0.01 -30.57 4.58
C GLU A 278 0.63 -29.51 3.67
N PRO A 279 0.93 -28.32 4.22
CA PRO A 279 1.65 -27.28 3.49
C PRO A 279 2.99 -27.82 3.01
N ARG A 280 3.35 -27.55 1.76
CA ARG A 280 4.69 -27.89 1.30
C ARG A 280 5.72 -26.93 1.85
N PRO A 281 6.96 -27.39 2.07
CA PRO A 281 8.03 -26.49 2.42
C PRO A 281 8.21 -25.42 1.32
N PRO A 282 8.55 -24.18 1.70
CA PRO A 282 8.82 -23.12 0.74
C PRO A 282 9.94 -23.53 -0.22
N LEU A 283 9.84 -23.15 -1.48
CA LEU A 283 10.91 -23.34 -2.47
C LEU A 283 12.18 -22.60 -2.07
N TYR A 284 12.04 -21.49 -1.38
CA TYR A 284 13.13 -20.71 -0.80
C TYR A 284 12.80 -20.43 0.65
N SER A 285 13.77 -20.61 1.52
CA SER A 285 13.64 -20.16 2.91
C SER A 285 13.44 -18.65 2.95
N PRO A 286 12.55 -18.13 3.81
CA PRO A 286 12.44 -16.70 4.01
C PRO A 286 13.79 -16.09 4.37
N VAL A 287 14.15 -14.97 3.76
CA VAL A 287 15.43 -14.30 3.97
C VAL A 287 15.17 -13.00 4.74
N PRO A 288 15.76 -12.87 5.96
CA PRO A 288 15.67 -11.65 6.74
C PRO A 288 16.63 -10.59 6.22
N TYR A 289 16.18 -9.35 6.19
CA TYR A 289 16.97 -8.15 5.95
C TYR A 289 16.65 -7.12 7.03
N GLN A 290 17.64 -6.33 7.39
CA GLN A 290 17.49 -5.22 8.33
C GLN A 290 18.14 -3.97 7.73
N GLY A 291 17.55 -2.82 7.98
CA GLY A 291 18.09 -1.54 7.58
C GLY A 291 17.74 -0.46 8.58
N LYS A 292 18.69 0.45 8.78
CA LYS A 292 18.52 1.60 9.67
C LYS A 292 19.08 2.84 9.01
N TRP A 293 18.29 3.91 9.02
CA TRP A 293 18.62 5.18 8.39
C TRP A 293 18.24 6.31 9.31
N ASP A 294 19.07 7.33 9.37
CA ASP A 294 18.78 8.56 10.07
C ASP A 294 19.14 9.77 9.22
N GLU A 295 18.38 10.85 9.36
CA GLU A 295 18.61 12.07 8.60
C GLU A 295 18.09 13.29 9.34
N THR A 296 18.78 14.42 9.15
CA THR A 296 18.34 15.74 9.61
C THR A 296 17.96 16.61 8.42
N THR A 297 16.68 16.95 8.34
CA THR A 297 16.12 17.77 7.25
C THR A 297 15.85 19.19 7.73
N PRO A 298 16.68 20.19 7.34
CA PRO A 298 16.48 21.57 7.70
C PRO A 298 15.45 22.25 6.80
N LYS A 299 14.87 23.34 7.32
CA LYS A 299 14.11 24.31 6.55
C LYS A 299 14.47 25.73 6.96
N ILE A 300 14.50 26.65 6.01
CA ILE A 300 14.62 28.08 6.24
C ILE A 300 13.75 28.83 5.24
N GLY A 301 13.08 29.88 5.71
CA GLY A 301 12.23 30.70 4.89
C GLY A 301 12.35 32.18 5.26
N VAL A 302 12.10 33.04 4.29
CA VAL A 302 11.94 34.47 4.50
C VAL A 302 10.68 34.94 3.80
N ARG A 303 9.89 35.73 4.49
CA ARG A 303 8.68 36.37 3.99
C ARG A 303 8.78 37.88 4.15
N TYR A 304 8.44 38.59 3.09
CA TYR A 304 8.28 40.06 3.07
C TYR A 304 6.85 40.41 2.68
N GLN A 305 6.14 41.10 3.56
CA GLN A 305 4.75 41.49 3.38
C GLN A 305 4.59 42.99 3.67
N PRO A 306 4.77 43.85 2.65
CA PRO A 306 4.74 45.31 2.84
C PRO A 306 3.32 45.84 3.10
N ASN A 307 2.29 45.15 2.71
CA ASN A 307 0.88 45.48 2.93
C ASN A 307 0.02 44.21 2.81
N ASP A 308 -1.29 44.38 3.01
CA ASP A 308 -2.24 43.24 2.96
C ASP A 308 -2.40 42.63 1.55
N ASP A 309 -2.06 43.37 0.51
CA ASP A 309 -2.24 42.97 -0.89
C ASP A 309 -1.01 42.31 -1.50
N LEU A 310 0.18 42.41 -0.88
CA LEU A 310 1.42 41.87 -1.44
C LEU A 310 2.22 41.09 -0.40
N MET A 311 2.56 39.87 -0.75
CA MET A 311 3.51 39.04 -0.02
C MET A 311 4.50 38.41 -0.99
N VAL A 312 5.79 38.49 -0.66
CA VAL A 312 6.88 37.80 -1.38
C VAL A 312 7.58 36.87 -0.39
N TYR A 313 7.91 35.66 -0.83
CA TYR A 313 8.60 34.71 0.01
C TYR A 313 9.63 33.87 -0.75
N ALA A 314 10.62 33.41 -0.02
CA ALA A 314 11.58 32.43 -0.49
C ALA A 314 11.80 31.37 0.59
N ASN A 315 11.81 30.10 0.18
CA ASN A 315 11.99 28.96 1.07
C ASN A 315 13.07 28.02 0.55
N TYR A 316 13.81 27.46 1.46
CA TYR A 316 14.65 26.29 1.26
C TYR A 316 14.23 25.18 2.24
N SER A 317 14.10 23.96 1.77
CA SER A 317 13.86 22.80 2.63
C SER A 317 14.50 21.54 2.06
N GLU A 318 14.90 20.66 2.95
CA GLU A 318 15.33 19.32 2.62
C GLU A 318 14.30 18.30 3.10
N GLY A 319 14.23 17.18 2.40
CA GLY A 319 13.45 16.02 2.77
C GLY A 319 14.17 14.74 2.39
N PHE A 320 13.83 13.65 3.05
CA PHE A 320 14.34 12.34 2.71
C PHE A 320 13.25 11.29 2.81
N LYS A 321 13.47 10.18 2.11
CA LYS A 321 12.72 8.94 2.27
C LYS A 321 13.73 7.86 2.59
N SER A 322 13.50 7.11 3.65
CA SER A 322 14.41 6.03 4.06
C SER A 322 14.59 4.99 2.97
N GLY A 323 15.69 4.27 3.03
CA GLY A 323 15.88 3.06 2.25
C GLY A 323 14.85 1.98 2.59
N GLY A 324 14.92 0.87 1.91
CA GLY A 324 13.99 -0.24 2.11
C GLY A 324 14.34 -1.45 1.28
N PHE A 325 13.39 -2.37 1.16
CA PHE A 325 13.58 -3.67 0.55
C PHE A 325 12.55 -3.94 -0.53
N PHE A 326 12.96 -4.66 -1.59
CA PHE A 326 12.06 -5.08 -2.65
C PHE A 326 11.32 -6.35 -2.24
N GLY A 327 10.01 -6.25 -2.04
CA GLY A 327 9.18 -7.36 -1.63
C GLY A 327 8.77 -8.33 -2.73
N ARG A 328 8.91 -7.94 -4.00
CA ARG A 328 8.57 -8.77 -5.17
C ARG A 328 9.81 -9.20 -5.92
N GLN A 329 10.50 -10.22 -5.42
CA GLN A 329 11.68 -10.76 -6.06
C GLN A 329 11.50 -12.23 -6.43
N ALA A 330 12.08 -12.58 -7.57
CA ALA A 330 12.18 -13.98 -7.99
C ALA A 330 13.21 -14.76 -7.16
N ASN A 331 14.19 -14.09 -6.57
CA ASN A 331 15.25 -14.71 -5.79
C ASN A 331 15.68 -13.82 -4.62
N PHE A 332 15.21 -14.13 -3.43
CA PHE A 332 15.53 -13.43 -2.19
C PHE A 332 16.94 -13.68 -1.65
N ASN A 333 17.71 -14.57 -2.24
CA ASN A 333 19.12 -14.73 -1.88
C ASN A 333 20.03 -13.62 -2.47
N ILE A 334 19.47 -12.75 -3.32
CA ILE A 334 20.14 -11.57 -3.83
C ILE A 334 19.67 -10.38 -2.99
N TYR A 335 20.62 -9.61 -2.44
CA TYR A 335 20.29 -8.42 -1.67
C TYR A 335 19.36 -7.49 -2.45
N ALA A 336 18.31 -7.10 -1.82
CA ALA A 336 17.16 -6.42 -2.40
C ALA A 336 16.90 -5.05 -1.80
N GLY A 337 17.88 -4.47 -1.15
CA GLY A 337 17.74 -3.13 -0.57
C GLY A 337 17.88 -2.03 -1.64
N TYR A 338 17.25 -0.91 -1.37
CA TYR A 338 17.47 0.36 -2.06
C TYR A 338 17.86 1.43 -1.05
N GLU A 339 18.69 2.35 -1.50
CA GLU A 339 19.21 3.44 -0.69
C GLU A 339 18.16 4.54 -0.47
N PRO A 340 18.32 5.39 0.56
CA PRO A 340 17.48 6.56 0.76
C PRO A 340 17.44 7.51 -0.44
N GLU A 341 16.28 8.15 -0.61
CA GLU A 341 16.11 9.23 -1.58
C GLU A 341 16.10 10.58 -0.86
N TYR A 342 16.76 11.57 -1.45
CA TYR A 342 16.88 12.92 -0.89
C TYR A 342 16.31 13.94 -1.85
N VAL A 343 15.62 14.93 -1.26
CA VAL A 343 15.04 16.05 -2.01
C VAL A 343 15.55 17.37 -1.42
N LYS A 344 15.94 18.30 -2.31
CA LYS A 344 16.23 19.70 -1.98
C LYS A 344 15.25 20.58 -2.73
N ASN A 345 14.48 21.35 -2.00
CA ASN A 345 13.48 22.23 -2.57
C ASN A 345 13.89 23.70 -2.39
N TYR A 346 13.81 24.46 -3.48
CA TYR A 346 13.98 25.91 -3.51
C TYR A 346 12.71 26.52 -4.10
N GLU A 347 12.06 27.36 -3.33
CA GLU A 347 10.81 27.98 -3.74
C GLU A 347 10.94 29.49 -3.64
N LEU A 348 10.48 30.18 -4.67
CA LEU A 348 10.30 31.63 -4.68
C LEU A 348 8.89 31.93 -5.18
N GLY A 349 8.15 32.72 -4.43
CA GLY A 349 6.79 33.05 -4.81
C GLY A 349 6.35 34.44 -4.35
N TRP A 350 5.22 34.89 -4.93
CA TRP A 350 4.50 36.07 -4.47
C TRP A 350 3.01 35.81 -4.50
N LYS A 351 2.27 36.58 -3.70
CA LYS A 351 0.81 36.68 -3.70
C LYS A 351 0.42 38.11 -3.72
N SER A 352 -0.53 38.45 -4.60
CA SER A 352 -1.03 39.84 -4.78
C SER A 352 -2.55 39.79 -5.03
#